data_9527ff889d49932aa154ee34914dcd91
#
_entry.id   9527ff889d49932aa154ee34914dcd91
#
_cell.length_a   1.000
_cell.length_b   1.000
_cell.length_c   1.000
_cell.angle_alpha   90.00
_cell.angle_beta   90.00
_cell.angle_gamma   90.00
#
_symmetry.space_group_name_H-M   'P 1'
#
loop_
_entity.id
_entity.type
_entity.pdbx_description
1 polymer ?
#
loop_
_entity_poly.entity_id
_entity_poly.type
_entity_poly.pdbx_seq_one_letter_code
_entity_poly.pdbx_strand_id
1 'polypeptide(L)'
;MEIFHKARQIMRASGNLNQWNDSYPSQDIILNDIDNGYCVLLCECSETDGKETVIATMSFIPGPDPTYSYIEKGPWDTTQSLSNGSWIDDRPYYVIHRIAVAEPGHNAAKALLDWGFAYIKENDAAHSIRIDTHRDNVIMHHILRKYGFDLCGIIYLSSGAPRDAYQKRNGNQ
;
A
#
# COMPACT_ATOMS: atom_id res chain seq x y z
N MET A 1 -15.22 -5.57 6.81
CA MET A 1 -14.36 -6.63 7.43
C MET A 1 -14.29 -7.91 6.59
N GLU A 2 -15.35 -8.29 5.88
CA GLU A 2 -15.40 -9.51 5.06
C GLU A 2 -14.27 -9.57 4.00
N ILE A 3 -14.00 -8.48 3.29
CA ILE A 3 -12.94 -8.40 2.27
C ILE A 3 -11.55 -8.73 2.86
N PHE A 4 -11.26 -8.30 4.08
CA PHE A 4 -9.99 -8.62 4.75
C PHE A 4 -9.90 -10.10 5.16
N HIS A 5 -11.05 -10.71 5.50
CA HIS A 5 -11.10 -12.15 5.73
C HIS A 5 -10.75 -12.94 4.46
N LYS A 6 -11.35 -12.59 3.33
CA LYS A 6 -11.04 -13.19 2.02
C LYS A 6 -9.57 -12.96 1.64
N ALA A 7 -9.06 -11.75 1.81
CA ALA A 7 -7.66 -11.44 1.53
C ALA A 7 -6.68 -12.29 2.35
N ARG A 8 -6.96 -12.51 3.65
CA ARG A 8 -6.16 -13.44 4.49
C ARG A 8 -6.17 -14.87 3.97
N GLN A 9 -7.32 -15.35 3.48
CA GLN A 9 -7.42 -16.69 2.87
C GLN A 9 -6.56 -16.79 1.60
N ILE A 10 -6.62 -15.79 0.72
CA ILE A 10 -5.80 -15.70 -0.50
C ILE A 10 -4.30 -15.68 -0.14
N MET A 11 -3.90 -14.87 0.85
CA MET A 11 -2.51 -14.80 1.31
C MET A 11 -2.02 -16.15 1.81
N ARG A 12 -2.80 -16.85 2.63
CA ARG A 12 -2.45 -18.17 3.16
C ARG A 12 -2.34 -19.22 2.06
N ALA A 13 -3.28 -19.22 1.12
CA ALA A 13 -3.25 -20.14 -0.02
C ALA A 13 -2.03 -19.95 -0.92
N SER A 14 -1.46 -18.73 -0.94
CA SER A 14 -0.23 -18.40 -1.68
C SER A 14 1.07 -18.57 -0.86
N GLY A 15 1.00 -19.11 0.37
CA GLY A 15 2.16 -19.33 1.23
C GLY A 15 2.55 -18.15 2.12
N ASN A 16 1.86 -17.01 2.05
CA ASN A 16 2.09 -15.86 2.90
C ASN A 16 1.32 -16.01 4.23
N LEU A 17 1.92 -16.72 5.19
CA LEU A 17 1.28 -17.08 6.46
C LEU A 17 1.46 -16.00 7.54
N ASN A 18 2.46 -15.11 7.40
CA ASN A 18 2.99 -14.30 8.50
C ASN A 18 2.70 -12.81 8.37
N GLN A 19 2.22 -12.33 7.23
CA GLN A 19 2.02 -10.88 7.03
C GLN A 19 0.84 -10.35 7.84
N TRP A 20 -0.30 -11.04 7.79
CA TRP A 20 -1.50 -10.69 8.54
C TRP A 20 -1.95 -11.86 9.41
N ASN A 21 -2.00 -11.64 10.72
CA ASN A 21 -2.62 -12.60 11.64
C ASN A 21 -4.16 -12.53 11.55
N ASP A 22 -4.84 -13.36 12.34
CA ASP A 22 -6.31 -13.46 12.29
C ASP A 22 -7.05 -12.18 12.70
N SER A 23 -6.41 -11.35 13.50
CA SER A 23 -6.99 -10.10 14.02
C SER A 23 -6.58 -8.84 13.22
N TYR A 24 -5.65 -8.94 12.27
CA TYR A 24 -5.21 -7.78 11.50
C TYR A 24 -5.82 -7.76 10.09
N PRO A 25 -6.27 -6.59 9.59
CA PRO A 25 -6.49 -5.38 10.37
C PRO A 25 -7.67 -5.56 11.33
N SER A 26 -7.56 -4.95 12.51
CA SER A 26 -8.68 -4.91 13.46
C SER A 26 -9.78 -3.96 12.97
N GLN A 27 -10.98 -4.11 13.51
CA GLN A 27 -12.08 -3.20 13.21
C GLN A 27 -11.73 -1.75 13.59
N ASP A 28 -11.07 -1.54 14.71
CA ASP A 28 -10.69 -0.20 15.19
C ASP A 28 -9.71 0.48 14.22
N ILE A 29 -8.76 -0.27 13.66
CA ILE A 29 -7.84 0.26 12.63
C ILE A 29 -8.62 0.73 11.41
N ILE A 30 -9.58 -0.05 10.95
CA ILE A 30 -10.38 0.30 9.77
C ILE A 30 -11.32 1.47 10.05
N LEU A 31 -11.94 1.52 11.22
CA LEU A 31 -12.76 2.68 11.63
C LEU A 31 -11.92 3.96 11.69
N ASN A 32 -10.72 3.88 12.27
CA ASN A 32 -9.80 5.02 12.28
C ASN A 32 -9.42 5.47 10.86
N ASP A 33 -9.18 4.54 9.92
CA ASP A 33 -8.90 4.90 8.52
C ASP A 33 -10.11 5.58 7.85
N ILE A 34 -11.33 5.12 8.17
CA ILE A 34 -12.56 5.74 7.67
C ILE A 34 -12.75 7.14 8.23
N ASP A 35 -12.61 7.30 9.54
CA ASP A 35 -12.81 8.58 10.24
C ASP A 35 -11.81 9.65 9.77
N ASN A 36 -10.60 9.24 9.36
CA ASN A 36 -9.59 10.13 8.80
C ASN A 36 -9.69 10.30 7.27
N GLY A 37 -10.66 9.66 6.60
CA GLY A 37 -10.81 9.75 5.15
C GLY A 37 -9.72 9.00 4.35
N TYR A 38 -9.04 8.05 4.96
CA TYR A 38 -7.98 7.28 4.31
C TYR A 38 -8.47 6.03 3.58
N CYS A 39 -9.69 5.57 3.89
CA CYS A 39 -10.23 4.35 3.32
C CYS A 39 -10.74 4.59 1.90
N VAL A 40 -10.18 3.87 0.93
CA VAL A 40 -10.59 3.89 -0.48
C VAL A 40 -11.24 2.57 -0.82
N LEU A 41 -12.40 2.63 -1.46
CA LEU A 41 -13.17 1.47 -1.90
C LEU A 41 -13.28 1.45 -3.41
N LEU A 42 -13.11 0.27 -4.00
CA LEU A 42 -13.49 -0.02 -5.38
C LEU A 42 -14.75 -0.86 -5.35
N CYS A 43 -15.80 -0.35 -5.97
CA CYS A 43 -17.11 -1.02 -6.02
C CYS A 43 -17.47 -1.40 -7.46
N GLU A 44 -18.12 -2.54 -7.60
CA GLU A 44 -18.89 -2.88 -8.80
C GLU A 44 -20.34 -2.54 -8.57
N CYS A 45 -20.97 -1.93 -9.58
CA CYS A 45 -22.40 -1.64 -9.58
C CYS A 45 -23.13 -2.67 -10.46
N SER A 46 -24.11 -3.34 -9.90
CA SER A 46 -24.95 -4.27 -10.63
C SER A 46 -25.85 -3.51 -11.62
N GLU A 47 -25.83 -3.88 -12.89
CA GLU A 47 -26.65 -3.26 -13.94
C GLU A 47 -28.15 -3.55 -13.76
N THR A 48 -28.50 -4.61 -13.02
CA THR A 48 -29.90 -5.07 -12.90
C THR A 48 -30.63 -4.40 -11.73
N ASP A 49 -29.97 -4.15 -10.60
CA ASP A 49 -30.60 -3.64 -9.38
C ASP A 49 -29.90 -2.42 -8.78
N GLY A 50 -28.81 -1.96 -9.42
CA GLY A 50 -28.02 -0.82 -8.95
C GLY A 50 -27.26 -1.07 -7.66
N LYS A 51 -27.18 -2.30 -7.19
CA LYS A 51 -26.49 -2.64 -5.94
C LYS A 51 -24.98 -2.51 -6.10
N GLU A 52 -24.36 -1.78 -5.20
CA GLU A 52 -22.90 -1.68 -5.11
C GLU A 52 -22.33 -2.81 -4.26
N THR A 53 -21.26 -3.43 -4.77
CA THR A 53 -20.50 -4.46 -4.06
C THR A 53 -19.04 -4.06 -4.00
N VAL A 54 -18.45 -4.01 -2.79
CA VAL A 54 -17.04 -3.71 -2.60
C VAL A 54 -16.20 -4.89 -3.08
N ILE A 55 -15.37 -4.67 -4.11
CA ILE A 55 -14.49 -5.68 -4.70
C ILE A 55 -13.02 -5.49 -4.31
N ALA A 56 -12.62 -4.29 -3.93
CA ALA A 56 -11.28 -4.03 -3.41
C ALA A 56 -11.28 -2.82 -2.46
N THR A 57 -10.25 -2.74 -1.62
CA THR A 57 -10.03 -1.61 -0.71
C THR A 57 -8.56 -1.41 -0.47
N MET A 58 -8.18 -0.19 -0.08
CA MET A 58 -6.87 0.15 0.47
C MET A 58 -7.02 1.30 1.47
N SER A 59 -6.05 1.45 2.35
CA SER A 59 -5.85 2.68 3.10
C SER A 59 -4.79 3.53 2.38
N PHE A 60 -5.14 4.76 2.03
CA PHE A 60 -4.30 5.69 1.29
C PHE A 60 -3.99 6.89 2.18
N ILE A 61 -2.80 6.88 2.79
CA ILE A 61 -2.45 7.73 3.94
C ILE A 61 -1.36 8.72 3.54
N PRO A 62 -1.53 10.04 3.79
CA PRO A 62 -0.46 11.00 3.58
C PRO A 62 0.68 10.75 4.56
N GLY A 63 1.93 10.81 4.06
CA GLY A 63 3.12 10.75 4.91
C GLY A 63 3.28 12.01 5.79
N PRO A 64 4.22 12.00 6.74
CA PRO A 64 5.20 10.93 6.98
C PRO A 64 4.63 9.75 7.78
N ASP A 65 5.01 8.53 7.40
CA ASP A 65 4.72 7.33 8.18
C ASP A 65 5.90 7.02 9.10
N PRO A 66 5.69 6.84 10.42
CA PRO A 66 6.78 6.58 11.36
C PRO A 66 7.59 5.32 11.04
N THR A 67 6.98 4.28 10.46
CA THR A 67 7.67 3.04 10.09
C THR A 67 8.61 3.23 8.91
N TYR A 68 8.45 4.31 8.15
CA TYR A 68 9.26 4.62 6.96
C TYR A 68 10.39 5.62 7.25
N SER A 69 10.53 6.04 8.51
CA SER A 69 11.61 6.95 8.93
C SER A 69 13.01 6.32 8.87
N TYR A 70 13.09 5.00 8.96
CA TYR A 70 14.33 4.23 8.82
C TYR A 70 14.16 3.17 7.71
N ILE A 71 15.13 3.10 6.81
CA ILE A 71 15.20 2.09 5.76
C ILE A 71 16.62 1.51 5.70
N GLU A 72 16.73 0.19 5.64
CA GLU A 72 17.97 -0.56 5.53
C GLU A 72 18.18 -1.03 4.08
N LYS A 73 19.43 -1.13 3.65
CA LYS A 73 19.87 -1.62 2.34
C LYS A 73 19.51 -0.74 1.14
N GLY A 74 19.22 0.51 1.40
CA GLY A 74 19.00 1.51 0.36
C GLY A 74 18.30 2.73 0.93
N PRO A 75 18.41 3.89 0.29
CA PRO A 75 17.56 5.03 0.60
C PRO A 75 16.23 4.92 -0.13
N TRP A 76 15.24 5.65 0.34
CA TRP A 76 14.10 6.00 -0.51
C TRP A 76 14.56 6.80 -1.73
N ASP A 77 13.95 6.57 -2.86
CA ASP A 77 14.35 7.20 -4.13
C ASP A 77 14.26 8.75 -4.12
N THR A 78 13.46 9.30 -3.20
CA THR A 78 13.29 10.76 -3.01
C THR A 78 14.22 11.37 -1.97
N THR A 79 15.10 10.57 -1.34
CA THR A 79 16.02 11.08 -0.33
C THR A 79 17.19 11.85 -0.97
N GLN A 80 17.66 12.88 -0.29
CA GLN A 80 18.87 13.62 -0.65
C GLN A 80 20.01 13.27 0.29
N SER A 81 21.18 13.03 -0.28
CA SER A 81 22.40 12.84 0.50
C SER A 81 22.90 14.19 0.99
N LEU A 82 23.11 14.30 2.29
CA LEU A 82 23.76 15.46 2.88
C LEU A 82 25.29 15.30 2.87
N SER A 83 26.01 16.44 2.97
CA SER A 83 27.47 16.47 3.02
C SER A 83 28.10 15.72 4.21
N ASN A 84 27.32 15.47 5.26
CA ASN A 84 27.71 14.67 6.44
C ASN A 84 27.42 13.16 6.28
N GLY A 85 26.95 12.71 5.11
CA GLY A 85 26.60 11.31 4.84
C GLY A 85 25.23 10.87 5.36
N SER A 86 24.43 11.77 5.95
CA SER A 86 23.04 11.50 6.29
C SER A 86 22.11 11.74 5.09
N TRP A 87 20.89 11.23 5.19
CA TRP A 87 19.88 11.35 4.16
C TRP A 87 18.68 12.12 4.70
N ILE A 88 18.12 13.04 3.90
CA ILE A 88 16.84 13.69 4.19
C ILE A 88 15.85 13.27 3.12
N ASP A 89 14.65 12.90 3.57
CA ASP A 89 13.49 12.70 2.72
C ASP A 89 12.48 13.81 3.04
N ASP A 90 12.54 14.87 2.28
CA ASP A 90 11.75 16.08 2.44
C ASP A 90 10.59 16.20 1.45
N ARG A 91 10.44 15.20 0.56
CA ARG A 91 9.39 15.23 -0.45
C ARG A 91 8.12 14.56 0.03
N PRO A 92 6.94 15.20 -0.13
CA PRO A 92 5.67 14.59 0.22
C PRO A 92 5.45 13.26 -0.51
N TYR A 93 4.92 12.27 0.21
CA TYR A 93 4.55 10.97 -0.33
C TYR A 93 3.26 10.48 0.30
N TYR A 94 2.59 9.56 -0.38
CA TYR A 94 1.49 8.78 0.18
C TYR A 94 1.93 7.34 0.44
N VAL A 95 1.28 6.70 1.41
CA VAL A 95 1.51 5.29 1.73
C VAL A 95 0.23 4.50 1.45
N ILE A 96 0.39 3.36 0.79
CA ILE A 96 -0.67 2.39 0.65
C ILE A 96 -0.51 1.32 1.73
N HIS A 97 -1.49 1.25 2.60
CA HIS A 97 -1.63 0.19 3.59
C HIS A 97 -2.88 -0.64 3.33
N ARG A 98 -2.89 -1.86 3.87
CA ARG A 98 -4.09 -2.71 3.96
C ARG A 98 -4.83 -2.93 2.64
N ILE A 99 -4.08 -2.97 1.52
CA ILE A 99 -4.68 -3.29 0.23
C ILE A 99 -5.22 -4.72 0.23
N ALA A 100 -6.50 -4.87 -0.13
CA ALA A 100 -7.20 -6.14 -0.16
C ALA A 100 -8.13 -6.21 -1.36
N VAL A 101 -8.22 -7.41 -1.96
CA VAL A 101 -9.18 -7.71 -3.04
C VAL A 101 -10.10 -8.84 -2.62
N ALA A 102 -11.35 -8.79 -3.04
CA ALA A 102 -12.33 -9.82 -2.74
C ALA A 102 -12.04 -11.13 -3.48
N GLU A 103 -11.56 -11.00 -4.74
CA GLU A 103 -11.24 -12.12 -5.60
C GLU A 103 -10.02 -11.81 -6.47
N PRO A 104 -9.13 -12.80 -6.71
CA PRO A 104 -8.02 -12.64 -7.64
C PRO A 104 -8.49 -12.49 -9.09
N GLY A 105 -7.73 -11.78 -9.93
CA GLY A 105 -7.89 -11.80 -11.38
C GLY A 105 -8.64 -10.63 -12.02
N HIS A 106 -9.30 -9.77 -11.26
CA HIS A 106 -10.10 -8.65 -11.78
C HIS A 106 -9.34 -7.32 -11.96
N ASN A 107 -8.02 -7.31 -11.98
CA ASN A 107 -7.19 -6.10 -12.02
C ASN A 107 -7.54 -5.06 -10.91
N ALA A 108 -8.30 -5.46 -9.88
CA ALA A 108 -8.80 -4.56 -8.85
C ALA A 108 -7.68 -3.85 -8.07
N ALA A 109 -6.59 -4.56 -7.77
CA ALA A 109 -5.41 -3.93 -7.16
C ALA A 109 -4.78 -2.88 -8.10
N LYS A 110 -4.73 -3.16 -9.42
CA LYS A 110 -4.25 -2.18 -10.40
C LYS A 110 -5.15 -0.94 -10.44
N ALA A 111 -6.47 -1.11 -10.42
CA ALA A 111 -7.41 0.02 -10.42
C ALA A 111 -7.23 0.91 -9.19
N LEU A 112 -6.99 0.33 -7.99
CA LEU A 112 -6.67 1.10 -6.80
C LEU A 112 -5.34 1.87 -6.94
N LEU A 113 -4.30 1.24 -7.52
CA LEU A 113 -3.02 1.92 -7.77
C LEU A 113 -3.18 3.05 -8.79
N ASP A 114 -3.91 2.81 -9.90
CA ASP A 114 -4.20 3.85 -10.91
C ASP A 114 -4.91 5.04 -10.26
N TRP A 115 -5.91 4.80 -9.42
CA TRP A 115 -6.62 5.83 -8.69
C TRP A 115 -5.68 6.63 -7.77
N GLY A 116 -4.81 5.95 -7.00
CA GLY A 116 -3.87 6.60 -6.10
C GLY A 116 -2.90 7.55 -6.84
N PHE A 117 -2.36 7.11 -8.00
CA PHE A 117 -1.50 7.96 -8.83
C PHE A 117 -2.26 9.11 -9.49
N ALA A 118 -3.49 8.88 -9.95
CA ALA A 118 -4.35 9.96 -10.46
C ALA A 118 -4.63 10.99 -9.36
N TYR A 119 -4.98 10.55 -8.16
CA TYR A 119 -5.26 11.41 -7.01
C TYR A 119 -4.07 12.34 -6.68
N ILE A 120 -2.85 11.79 -6.50
CA ILE A 120 -1.69 12.62 -6.14
C ILE A 120 -1.27 13.56 -7.27
N LYS A 121 -1.51 13.17 -8.52
CA LYS A 121 -1.23 14.00 -9.69
C LYS A 121 -2.22 15.15 -9.83
N GLU A 122 -3.52 14.89 -9.74
CA GLU A 122 -4.59 15.89 -9.91
C GLU A 122 -4.60 16.94 -8.79
N ASN A 123 -4.22 16.53 -7.59
CA ASN A 123 -4.21 17.41 -6.41
C ASN A 123 -2.82 17.99 -6.10
N ASP A 124 -1.79 17.69 -6.90
CA ASP A 124 -0.38 18.03 -6.60
C ASP A 124 0.02 17.66 -5.16
N ALA A 125 -0.51 16.51 -4.69
CA ALA A 125 -0.49 16.17 -3.28
C ALA A 125 0.80 15.51 -2.83
N ALA A 126 1.53 14.84 -3.76
CA ALA A 126 2.76 14.14 -3.45
C ALA A 126 3.60 13.79 -4.69
N HIS A 127 4.90 13.56 -4.45
CA HIS A 127 5.84 13.15 -5.49
C HIS A 127 5.88 11.65 -5.74
N SER A 128 5.44 10.85 -4.77
CA SER A 128 5.55 9.40 -4.87
C SER A 128 4.51 8.68 -4.01
N ILE A 129 4.34 7.40 -4.30
CA ILE A 129 3.61 6.46 -3.46
C ILE A 129 4.60 5.41 -2.95
N ARG A 130 4.51 5.08 -1.66
CA ARG A 130 5.26 4.02 -0.99
C ARG A 130 4.33 2.92 -0.54
N ILE A 131 4.85 1.71 -0.50
CA ILE A 131 4.15 0.52 -0.01
C ILE A 131 5.18 -0.48 0.51
N ASP A 132 4.83 -1.20 1.56
CA ASP A 132 5.63 -2.31 2.04
C ASP A 132 4.88 -3.63 1.97
N THR A 133 5.61 -4.72 1.89
CA THR A 133 5.03 -6.06 1.92
C THR A 133 5.96 -7.07 2.57
N HIS A 134 5.39 -8.17 3.05
CA HIS A 134 6.18 -9.29 3.57
C HIS A 134 6.90 -10.02 2.43
N ARG A 135 8.13 -10.51 2.68
CA ARG A 135 8.92 -11.24 1.68
C ARG A 135 8.20 -12.44 1.05
N ASP A 136 7.29 -13.08 1.80
CA ASP A 136 6.53 -14.24 1.31
C ASP A 136 5.30 -13.84 0.49
N ASN A 137 5.01 -12.54 0.35
CA ASN A 137 3.87 -12.08 -0.45
C ASN A 137 4.25 -11.98 -1.93
N VAL A 138 4.45 -13.13 -2.56
CA VAL A 138 4.86 -13.22 -3.96
C VAL A 138 3.88 -12.54 -4.92
N ILE A 139 2.58 -12.54 -4.57
CA ILE A 139 1.52 -11.88 -5.35
C ILE A 139 1.76 -10.37 -5.36
N MET A 140 1.95 -9.76 -4.18
CA MET A 140 2.17 -8.32 -4.09
C MET A 140 3.49 -7.91 -4.73
N HIS A 141 4.57 -8.65 -4.53
CA HIS A 141 5.84 -8.42 -5.22
C HIS A 141 5.68 -8.41 -6.75
N HIS A 142 4.90 -9.36 -7.29
CA HIS A 142 4.63 -9.40 -8.72
C HIS A 142 3.85 -8.17 -9.19
N ILE A 143 2.79 -7.81 -8.47
CA ILE A 143 1.95 -6.63 -8.78
C ILE A 143 2.79 -5.35 -8.78
N LEU A 144 3.56 -5.13 -7.72
CA LEU A 144 4.36 -3.90 -7.55
C LEU A 144 5.42 -3.76 -8.67
N ARG A 145 6.16 -4.83 -8.95
CA ARG A 145 7.15 -4.84 -10.04
C ARG A 145 6.51 -4.60 -11.40
N LYS A 146 5.41 -5.29 -11.68
CA LYS A 146 4.67 -5.13 -12.95
C LYS A 146 4.11 -3.71 -13.10
N TYR A 147 3.72 -3.07 -12.00
CA TYR A 147 3.24 -1.68 -11.98
C TYR A 147 4.37 -0.65 -12.04
N GLY A 148 5.62 -1.06 -11.91
CA GLY A 148 6.82 -0.22 -12.00
C GLY A 148 7.20 0.45 -10.68
N PHE A 149 6.94 -0.21 -9.55
CA PHE A 149 7.54 0.17 -8.27
C PHE A 149 8.96 -0.37 -8.17
N ASP A 150 9.86 0.46 -7.66
CA ASP A 150 11.23 0.09 -7.34
C ASP A 150 11.34 -0.43 -5.90
N LEU A 151 12.10 -1.52 -5.72
CA LEU A 151 12.46 -2.01 -4.40
C LEU A 151 13.56 -1.11 -3.83
N CYS A 152 13.25 -0.36 -2.78
CA CYS A 152 14.16 0.60 -2.17
C CYS A 152 15.00 0.01 -1.03
N GLY A 153 14.46 -0.96 -0.28
CA GLY A 153 15.16 -1.54 0.85
C GLY A 153 14.24 -2.29 1.80
N ILE A 154 14.58 -2.29 3.08
CA ILE A 154 13.85 -2.98 4.14
C ILE A 154 13.45 -1.97 5.21
N ILE A 155 12.19 -1.93 5.57
CA ILE A 155 11.68 -1.22 6.75
C ILE A 155 11.31 -2.21 7.85
N TYR A 156 11.12 -1.71 9.05
CA TYR A 156 10.76 -2.52 10.20
C TYR A 156 9.47 -2.00 10.84
N LEU A 157 8.51 -2.88 11.04
CA LEU A 157 7.31 -2.56 11.80
C LEU A 157 7.66 -2.32 13.27
N SER A 158 6.74 -1.74 14.05
CA SER A 158 6.92 -1.54 15.50
C SER A 158 7.20 -2.83 16.27
N SER A 159 6.78 -3.97 15.73
CA SER A 159 7.09 -5.31 16.25
C SER A 159 8.52 -5.80 15.93
N GLY A 160 9.30 -5.05 15.16
CA GLY A 160 10.60 -5.47 14.63
C GLY A 160 10.52 -6.37 13.38
N ALA A 161 9.32 -6.67 12.89
CA ALA A 161 9.17 -7.52 11.71
C ALA A 161 9.60 -6.78 10.42
N PRO A 162 10.50 -7.37 9.61
CA PRO A 162 10.96 -6.75 8.37
C PRO A 162 9.90 -6.75 7.28
N ARG A 163 9.94 -5.73 6.43
CA ARG A 163 9.12 -5.59 5.22
C ARG A 163 9.97 -5.10 4.06
N ASP A 164 9.77 -5.66 2.90
CA ASP A 164 10.35 -5.16 1.66
C ASP A 164 9.61 -3.89 1.26
N ALA A 165 10.35 -2.79 1.14
CA ALA A 165 9.84 -1.44 0.96
C ALA A 165 9.96 -1.01 -0.50
N TYR A 166 8.88 -0.55 -1.08
CA TYR A 166 8.76 -0.16 -2.47
C TYR A 166 8.33 1.29 -2.60
N GLN A 167 8.81 1.94 -3.65
CA GLN A 167 8.41 3.30 -4.01
C GLN A 167 8.22 3.42 -5.52
N LYS A 168 7.26 4.26 -5.91
CA LYS A 168 7.13 4.70 -7.30
C LYS A 168 6.86 6.19 -7.34
N ARG A 169 7.63 6.91 -8.17
CA ARG A 169 7.43 8.34 -8.40
C ARG A 169 6.17 8.59 -9.23
N ASN A 170 5.53 9.71 -8.99
CA ASN A 170 4.51 10.24 -9.88
C ASN A 170 5.21 10.71 -11.18
N GLY A 171 4.93 10.01 -12.27
CA GLY A 171 5.65 10.16 -13.52
C GLY A 171 5.36 11.45 -14.28
N ASN A 172 5.88 12.58 -13.81
CA ASN A 172 6.05 13.82 -14.57
C ASN A 172 7.04 14.73 -13.84
N GLN A 173 8.30 14.28 -13.69
CA GLN A 173 9.43 15.23 -13.47
C GLN A 173 10.71 14.60 -13.99
#